data_1c8de0488b0fa3c13237db041134b796
#
_entry.id   1c8de0488b0fa3c13237db041134b796
#
_cell.length_a   1.000
_cell.length_b   1.000
_cell.length_c   1.000
_cell.angle_alpha   90.00
_cell.angle_beta   90.00
_cell.angle_gamma   90.00
#
_symmetry.space_group_name_H-M   'P 1'
#
loop_
_entity.id
_entity.type
_entity.pdbx_description
1 polymer ?
#
loop_
_entity_poly.entity_id
_entity_poly.type
_entity_poly.pdbx_seq_one_letter_code
_entity_poly.pdbx_strand_id
1 'polypeptide(L)'
;MNSALADAVRDLPGVTLRDLVAARGESGFDVATEQRLLREHDCVVLQFPWYWYSVPGVLKEWMDQVLTYGFAYGTGGDALRGKTLQVVTSTGGPDASYQPGGYNRFTMTDLLRPVDATAHLCGMTLAAPLVVHGARTIDDAGLASVGARYRTLLAEGSLLATA
;
A
#
# COMPACT_ATOMS: atom_id res chain seq x y z
N MET A 1 -15.34 -3.36 0.17
CA MET A 1 -14.12 -3.41 1.00
C MET A 1 -13.15 -2.30 0.61
N ASN A 2 -12.33 -2.44 -0.44
CA ASN A 2 -11.28 -1.45 -0.71
C ASN A 2 -11.79 -0.03 -1.01
N SER A 3 -12.89 0.14 -1.74
CA SER A 3 -13.53 1.46 -1.90
C SER A 3 -13.99 2.07 -0.58
N ALA A 4 -14.61 1.28 0.30
CA ALA A 4 -15.03 1.77 1.61
C ALA A 4 -13.84 2.17 2.51
N LEU A 5 -12.70 1.46 2.43
CA LEU A 5 -11.48 1.88 3.12
C LEU A 5 -10.90 3.17 2.54
N ALA A 6 -10.91 3.34 1.23
CA ALA A 6 -10.50 4.58 0.58
C ALA A 6 -11.43 5.76 0.97
N ASP A 7 -12.75 5.51 0.99
CA ASP A 7 -13.72 6.51 1.41
C ASP A 7 -13.55 6.92 2.88
N ALA A 8 -13.14 5.99 3.74
CA ALA A 8 -12.90 6.27 5.15
C ALA A 8 -11.77 7.28 5.40
N VAL A 9 -10.84 7.48 4.47
CA VAL A 9 -9.69 8.39 4.62
C VAL A 9 -9.71 9.57 3.66
N ARG A 10 -10.69 9.64 2.76
CA ARG A 10 -10.78 10.65 1.68
C ARG A 10 -10.80 12.09 2.17
N ASP A 11 -11.41 12.34 3.31
CA ASP A 11 -11.60 13.66 3.91
C ASP A 11 -10.47 14.07 4.87
N LEU A 12 -9.46 13.22 5.06
CA LEU A 12 -8.33 13.55 5.93
C LEU A 12 -7.43 14.61 5.27
N PRO A 13 -7.08 15.68 6.01
CA PRO A 13 -6.12 16.66 5.53
C PRO A 13 -4.77 16.01 5.15
N GLY A 14 -4.20 16.42 4.02
CA GLY A 14 -2.91 15.91 3.55
C GLY A 14 -2.98 14.54 2.87
N VAL A 15 -4.16 13.93 2.75
CA VAL A 15 -4.35 12.67 2.02
C VAL A 15 -4.72 12.97 0.57
N THR A 16 -3.95 12.42 -0.36
CA THR A 16 -4.26 12.41 -1.80
C THR A 16 -4.61 10.99 -2.23
N LEU A 17 -5.88 10.76 -2.56
CA LEU A 17 -6.32 9.47 -3.10
C LEU A 17 -6.02 9.38 -4.59
N ARG A 18 -5.35 8.31 -5.00
CA ARG A 18 -5.06 8.01 -6.40
C ARG A 18 -5.62 6.65 -6.79
N ASP A 19 -6.73 6.64 -7.51
CA ASP A 19 -7.28 5.43 -8.10
C ASP A 19 -6.46 5.07 -9.34
N LEU A 20 -5.68 3.99 -9.25
CA LEU A 20 -4.78 3.57 -10.32
C LEU A 20 -5.53 3.05 -11.55
N VAL A 21 -6.74 2.51 -11.39
CA VAL A 21 -7.56 2.08 -12.53
C VAL A 21 -8.02 3.29 -13.33
N ALA A 22 -8.47 4.34 -12.65
CA ALA A 22 -8.89 5.59 -13.30
C ALA A 22 -7.69 6.41 -13.82
N ALA A 23 -6.53 6.32 -13.16
CA ALA A 23 -5.32 7.06 -13.52
C ALA A 23 -4.59 6.46 -14.73
N ARG A 24 -4.78 5.16 -14.98
CA ARG A 24 -4.17 4.47 -16.10
C ARG A 24 -4.84 4.86 -17.40
N GLY A 25 -4.12 5.55 -18.27
CA GLY A 25 -4.55 5.85 -19.63
C GLY A 25 -4.38 4.67 -20.60
N GLU A 26 -4.67 4.87 -21.86
CA GLU A 26 -4.51 3.83 -22.91
C GLU A 26 -3.05 3.37 -23.07
N SER A 27 -2.10 4.29 -22.89
CA SER A 27 -0.64 4.03 -23.01
C SER A 27 0.07 3.81 -21.68
N GLY A 28 -0.64 3.64 -20.58
CA GLY A 28 -0.05 3.51 -19.23
C GLY A 28 -0.28 4.73 -18.36
N PHE A 29 0.61 4.95 -17.39
CA PHE A 29 0.50 6.05 -16.43
C PHE A 29 1.21 7.31 -16.93
N ASP A 30 0.68 8.48 -16.56
CA ASP A 30 1.44 9.74 -16.63
C ASP A 30 2.53 9.74 -15.54
N VAL A 31 3.69 9.23 -15.91
CA VAL A 31 4.82 9.03 -15.00
C VAL A 31 5.23 10.34 -14.32
N ALA A 32 5.20 11.47 -15.03
CA ALA A 32 5.58 12.76 -14.48
C ALA A 32 4.62 13.19 -13.36
N THR A 33 3.32 13.02 -13.57
CA THR A 33 2.29 13.29 -12.55
C THR A 33 2.44 12.36 -11.35
N GLU A 34 2.61 11.06 -11.55
CA GLU A 34 2.75 10.10 -10.45
C GLU A 34 4.02 10.38 -9.62
N GLN A 35 5.15 10.64 -10.27
CA GLN A 35 6.41 10.97 -9.59
C GLN A 35 6.35 12.31 -8.85
N ARG A 36 5.63 13.31 -9.37
CA ARG A 36 5.38 14.57 -8.66
C ARG A 36 4.61 14.33 -7.38
N LEU A 37 3.50 13.58 -7.44
CA LEU A 37 2.71 13.21 -6.26
C LEU A 37 3.56 12.47 -5.22
N LEU A 38 4.40 11.53 -5.65
CA LEU A 38 5.32 10.83 -4.76
C LEU A 38 6.32 11.75 -4.06
N ARG A 39 6.80 12.80 -4.74
CA ARG A 39 7.71 13.80 -4.11
C ARG A 39 6.99 14.64 -3.06
N GLU A 40 5.74 14.98 -3.30
CA GLU A 40 4.93 15.89 -2.46
C GLU A 40 4.48 15.25 -1.13
N HIS A 41 4.58 13.92 -0.97
CA HIS A 41 4.11 13.20 0.22
C HIS A 41 5.25 12.47 0.92
N ASP A 42 5.25 12.47 2.25
CA ASP A 42 6.24 11.76 3.07
C ASP A 42 5.87 10.29 3.31
N CYS A 43 4.60 9.95 3.14
CA CYS A 43 4.08 8.59 3.24
C CYS A 43 3.39 8.18 1.95
N VAL A 44 3.75 6.99 1.47
CA VAL A 44 3.10 6.34 0.32
C VAL A 44 2.31 5.16 0.83
N VAL A 45 1.01 5.15 0.58
CA VAL A 45 0.13 4.03 0.95
C VAL A 45 -0.22 3.21 -0.27
N LEU A 46 0.15 1.94 -0.27
CA LEU A 46 -0.32 0.98 -1.25
C LEU A 46 -1.54 0.26 -0.69
N GLN A 47 -2.73 0.67 -1.14
CA GLN A 47 -3.99 0.06 -0.76
C GLN A 47 -4.53 -0.82 -1.88
N PHE A 48 -4.67 -2.13 -1.63
CA PHE A 48 -5.05 -3.07 -2.67
C PHE A 48 -5.69 -4.36 -2.12
N PRO A 49 -6.55 -5.06 -2.90
CA PRO A 49 -6.97 -6.43 -2.58
C PRO A 49 -5.82 -7.40 -2.85
N TRP A 50 -5.66 -8.40 -1.95
CA TRP A 50 -4.64 -9.44 -2.10
C TRP A 50 -5.04 -10.44 -3.20
N TYR A 51 -4.33 -10.44 -4.31
CA TYR A 51 -4.60 -11.33 -5.44
C TYR A 51 -3.41 -12.24 -5.72
N TRP A 52 -3.68 -13.54 -5.72
CA TRP A 52 -2.69 -14.56 -6.05
C TRP A 52 -1.37 -14.38 -5.29
N TYR A 53 -1.48 -14.13 -3.99
CA TYR A 53 -0.35 -13.93 -3.07
C TYR A 53 0.56 -12.74 -3.45
N SER A 54 0.03 -11.75 -4.13
CA SER A 54 0.76 -10.58 -4.59
C SER A 54 -0.15 -9.35 -4.76
N VAL A 55 0.41 -8.29 -5.31
CA VAL A 55 -0.30 -7.07 -5.68
C VAL A 55 -1.12 -7.26 -6.97
N PRO A 56 -2.22 -6.52 -7.18
CA PRO A 56 -2.94 -6.50 -8.45
C PRO A 56 -2.07 -6.05 -9.62
N GLY A 57 -2.37 -6.55 -10.83
CA GLY A 57 -1.60 -6.23 -12.03
C GLY A 57 -1.45 -4.73 -12.31
N VAL A 58 -2.50 -3.95 -12.10
CA VAL A 58 -2.45 -2.49 -12.28
C VAL A 58 -1.47 -1.81 -11.31
N LEU A 59 -1.38 -2.29 -10.07
CA LEU A 59 -0.40 -1.76 -9.11
C LEU A 59 1.02 -2.18 -9.49
N LYS A 60 1.22 -3.42 -9.96
CA LYS A 60 2.53 -3.86 -10.44
C LYS A 60 2.97 -3.04 -11.67
N GLU A 61 2.08 -2.82 -12.62
CA GLU A 61 2.33 -1.98 -13.80
C GLU A 61 2.70 -0.55 -13.39
N TRP A 62 1.98 0.03 -12.41
CA TRP A 62 2.31 1.35 -11.87
C TRP A 62 3.72 1.36 -11.26
N MET A 63 4.07 0.38 -10.45
CA MET A 63 5.42 0.27 -9.86
C MET A 63 6.50 0.21 -10.95
N ASP A 64 6.29 -0.59 -12.00
CA ASP A 64 7.26 -0.77 -13.09
C ASP A 64 7.46 0.50 -13.92
N GLN A 65 6.38 1.28 -14.14
CA GLN A 65 6.46 2.50 -14.94
C GLN A 65 6.95 3.71 -14.15
N VAL A 66 6.60 3.80 -12.86
CA VAL A 66 6.79 5.02 -12.05
C VAL A 66 8.08 4.97 -11.21
N LEU A 67 8.44 3.79 -10.66
CA LEU A 67 9.63 3.63 -9.81
C LEU A 67 10.88 3.40 -10.69
N THR A 68 11.25 4.40 -11.47
CA THR A 68 12.32 4.29 -12.46
C THR A 68 13.71 4.54 -11.86
N TYR A 69 14.74 4.03 -12.56
CA TYR A 69 16.13 4.39 -12.31
C TYR A 69 16.33 5.92 -12.39
N GLY A 70 17.10 6.49 -11.48
CA GLY A 70 17.32 7.94 -11.40
C GLY A 70 16.18 8.73 -10.76
N PHE A 71 15.08 8.05 -10.40
CA PHE A 71 13.99 8.62 -9.61
C PHE A 71 13.88 7.90 -8.26
N ALA A 72 13.54 6.62 -8.27
CA ALA A 72 13.28 5.83 -7.08
C ALA A 72 14.54 5.13 -6.54
N TYR A 73 15.48 4.82 -7.39
CA TYR A 73 16.71 4.11 -7.05
C TYR A 73 17.84 4.42 -8.04
N GLY A 74 19.05 3.95 -7.72
CA GLY A 74 20.24 4.13 -8.57
C GLY A 74 20.85 5.52 -8.44
N THR A 75 21.71 5.87 -9.39
CA THR A 75 22.43 7.16 -9.37
C THR A 75 21.45 8.32 -9.52
N GLY A 76 21.38 9.20 -8.51
CA GLY A 76 20.44 10.33 -8.46
C GLY A 76 19.01 9.95 -8.13
N GLY A 77 18.71 8.66 -7.90
CA GLY A 77 17.39 8.15 -7.57
C GLY A 77 17.12 8.14 -6.06
N ASP A 78 16.93 9.29 -5.46
CA ASP A 78 16.74 9.48 -4.03
C ASP A 78 15.38 10.14 -3.66
N ALA A 79 14.50 10.28 -4.63
CA ALA A 79 13.22 10.98 -4.45
C ALA A 79 12.30 10.35 -3.39
N LEU A 80 12.50 9.07 -3.08
CA LEU A 80 11.70 8.32 -2.09
C LEU A 80 12.48 8.06 -0.79
N ARG A 81 13.74 8.45 -0.71
CA ARG A 81 14.60 8.21 0.45
C ARG A 81 14.03 8.87 1.71
N GLY A 82 13.96 8.10 2.79
CA GLY A 82 13.46 8.54 4.09
C GLY A 82 11.93 8.60 4.20
N LYS A 83 11.19 8.32 3.11
CA LYS A 83 9.72 8.24 3.16
C LYS A 83 9.27 6.91 3.76
N THR A 84 8.02 6.89 4.22
CA THR A 84 7.36 5.67 4.72
C THR A 84 6.55 5.01 3.61
N LEU A 85 6.67 3.69 3.48
CA LEU A 85 5.77 2.87 2.68
C LEU A 85 4.81 2.12 3.61
N GLN A 86 3.51 2.35 3.47
CA GLN A 86 2.45 1.67 4.22
C GLN A 86 1.68 0.74 3.29
N VAL A 87 1.51 -0.51 3.69
CA VAL A 87 0.62 -1.45 3.00
C VAL A 87 -0.71 -1.53 3.73
N VAL A 88 -1.80 -1.36 2.99
CA VAL A 88 -3.18 -1.61 3.43
C VAL A 88 -3.79 -2.63 2.47
N THR A 89 -4.04 -3.84 2.94
CA THR A 89 -4.52 -4.90 2.05
C THR A 89 -5.64 -5.74 2.67
N SER A 90 -6.43 -6.36 1.83
CA SER A 90 -7.51 -7.25 2.26
C SER A 90 -7.36 -8.64 1.66
N THR A 91 -7.56 -9.66 2.49
CA THR A 91 -7.50 -11.08 2.08
C THR A 91 -8.88 -11.72 2.12
N GLY A 92 -9.13 -12.65 1.21
CA GLY A 92 -10.39 -13.42 1.21
C GLY A 92 -10.46 -14.47 2.34
N GLY A 93 -9.31 -15.01 2.76
CA GLY A 93 -9.20 -15.99 3.84
C GLY A 93 -9.03 -15.36 5.22
N PRO A 94 -9.33 -16.11 6.29
CA PRO A 94 -9.12 -15.65 7.67
C PRO A 94 -7.64 -15.59 8.02
N ASP A 95 -7.31 -14.88 9.10
CA ASP A 95 -5.93 -14.72 9.61
C ASP A 95 -5.23 -16.05 9.85
N ALA A 96 -5.91 -17.02 10.46
CA ALA A 96 -5.38 -18.35 10.72
C ALA A 96 -4.90 -19.11 9.46
N SER A 97 -5.33 -18.70 8.27
CA SER A 97 -4.85 -19.28 7.02
C SER A 97 -3.44 -18.80 6.64
N TYR A 98 -3.01 -17.64 7.14
CA TYR A 98 -1.74 -17.00 6.78
C TYR A 98 -0.68 -17.20 7.86
N GLN A 99 -0.44 -18.46 8.20
CA GLN A 99 0.54 -18.86 9.22
C GLN A 99 1.21 -20.18 8.83
N PRO A 100 2.38 -20.52 9.38
CA PRO A 100 2.96 -21.85 9.25
C PRO A 100 1.97 -22.93 9.72
N GLY A 101 1.67 -23.89 8.85
CA GLY A 101 0.64 -24.91 9.08
C GLY A 101 -0.78 -24.50 8.71
N GLY A 102 -1.04 -23.23 8.44
CA GLY A 102 -2.31 -22.75 7.89
C GLY A 102 -2.45 -23.07 6.38
N TYR A 103 -3.66 -22.91 5.85
CA TYR A 103 -3.98 -23.23 4.45
C TYR A 103 -3.05 -22.52 3.44
N ASN A 104 -2.70 -21.27 3.68
CA ASN A 104 -1.81 -20.49 2.81
C ASN A 104 -0.32 -20.63 3.16
N ARG A 105 0.03 -21.36 4.22
CA ARG A 105 1.39 -21.81 4.60
C ARG A 105 2.35 -20.72 5.06
N PHE A 106 2.21 -19.48 4.59
CA PHE A 106 3.12 -18.37 4.84
C PHE A 106 2.39 -17.23 5.58
N THR A 107 3.11 -16.48 6.40
CA THR A 107 2.58 -15.27 7.02
C THR A 107 2.41 -14.15 5.97
N MET A 108 1.59 -13.14 6.28
CA MET A 108 1.49 -11.95 5.42
C MET A 108 2.84 -11.22 5.33
N THR A 109 3.64 -11.23 6.40
CA THR A 109 5.01 -10.67 6.38
C THR A 109 5.90 -11.41 5.39
N ASP A 110 5.84 -12.74 5.33
CA ASP A 110 6.61 -13.50 4.35
C ASP A 110 6.17 -13.21 2.91
N LEU A 111 4.87 -13.08 2.69
CA LEU A 111 4.31 -12.83 1.38
C LEU A 111 4.55 -11.38 0.91
N LEU A 112 4.74 -10.43 1.83
CA LEU A 112 5.05 -9.02 1.54
C LEU A 112 6.55 -8.75 1.32
N ARG A 113 7.43 -9.74 1.42
CA ARG A 113 8.88 -9.55 1.19
C ARG A 113 9.25 -8.87 -0.13
N PRO A 114 8.56 -9.09 -1.27
CA PRO A 114 8.85 -8.31 -2.49
C PRO A 114 8.58 -6.81 -2.34
N VAL A 115 7.55 -6.44 -1.56
CA VAL A 115 7.23 -5.03 -1.28
C VAL A 115 8.28 -4.44 -0.32
N ASP A 116 8.70 -5.20 0.68
CA ASP A 116 9.77 -4.82 1.61
C ASP A 116 11.10 -4.59 0.86
N ALA A 117 11.47 -5.51 -0.01
CA ALA A 117 12.66 -5.37 -0.86
C ALA A 117 12.58 -4.12 -1.77
N THR A 118 11.39 -3.80 -2.30
CA THR A 118 11.17 -2.57 -3.09
C THR A 118 11.33 -1.33 -2.23
N ALA A 119 10.73 -1.29 -1.03
CA ALA A 119 10.89 -0.19 -0.08
C ALA A 119 12.36 0.03 0.25
N HIS A 120 13.08 -1.04 0.59
CA HIS A 120 14.51 -0.99 0.90
C HIS A 120 15.34 -0.44 -0.26
N LEU A 121 15.12 -0.92 -1.49
CA LEU A 121 15.84 -0.46 -2.68
C LEU A 121 15.62 1.04 -2.92
N CYS A 122 14.40 1.54 -2.66
CA CYS A 122 14.03 2.94 -2.80
C CYS A 122 14.44 3.82 -1.60
N GLY A 123 15.08 3.25 -0.57
CA GLY A 123 15.46 3.96 0.64
C GLY A 123 14.28 4.37 1.53
N MET A 124 13.14 3.69 1.39
CA MET A 124 11.93 3.88 2.20
C MET A 124 11.94 2.95 3.41
N THR A 125 11.17 3.31 4.45
CA THR A 125 10.88 2.42 5.59
C THR A 125 9.51 1.77 5.38
N LEU A 126 9.45 0.43 5.36
CA LEU A 126 8.18 -0.28 5.34
C LEU A 126 7.57 -0.30 6.74
N ALA A 127 6.40 0.32 6.88
CA ALA A 127 5.62 0.28 8.13
C ALA A 127 4.88 -1.05 8.30
N ALA A 128 4.46 -1.35 9.52
CA ALA A 128 3.65 -2.54 9.80
C ALA A 128 2.37 -2.53 8.95
N PRO A 129 2.07 -3.59 8.18
CA PRO A 129 0.95 -3.60 7.27
C PRO A 129 -0.40 -3.62 8.01
N LEU A 130 -1.39 -2.89 7.51
CA LEU A 130 -2.78 -3.06 7.91
C LEU A 130 -3.42 -4.12 7.02
N VAL A 131 -3.59 -5.33 7.56
CA VAL A 131 -4.22 -6.44 6.84
C VAL A 131 -5.63 -6.67 7.35
N VAL A 132 -6.60 -6.70 6.43
CA VAL A 132 -8.00 -7.01 6.71
C VAL A 132 -8.28 -8.43 6.24
N HIS A 133 -8.28 -9.36 7.16
CA HIS A 133 -8.57 -10.76 6.87
C HIS A 133 -10.07 -11.02 6.74
N GLY A 134 -10.45 -12.03 5.96
CA GLY A 134 -11.84 -12.44 5.83
C GLY A 134 -12.74 -11.41 5.13
N ALA A 135 -12.22 -10.68 4.16
CA ALA A 135 -12.92 -9.61 3.45
C ALA A 135 -14.28 -10.00 2.82
N ARG A 136 -14.56 -11.30 2.69
CA ARG A 136 -15.82 -11.82 2.15
C ARG A 136 -16.91 -11.95 3.21
N THR A 137 -16.55 -11.96 4.48
CA THR A 137 -17.45 -12.24 5.62
C THR A 137 -17.48 -11.12 6.64
N ILE A 138 -16.69 -10.07 6.45
CA ILE A 138 -16.71 -8.90 7.35
C ILE A 138 -18.05 -8.18 7.21
N ASP A 139 -18.66 -7.87 8.35
CA ASP A 139 -19.90 -7.09 8.42
C ASP A 139 -19.61 -5.57 8.41
N ASP A 140 -20.67 -4.78 8.37
CA ASP A 140 -20.56 -3.31 8.32
C ASP A 140 -19.88 -2.74 9.58
N ALA A 141 -20.11 -3.33 10.75
CA ALA A 141 -19.49 -2.90 12.00
C ALA A 141 -17.97 -3.17 12.00
N GLY A 142 -17.56 -4.36 11.54
CA GLY A 142 -16.17 -4.71 11.33
C GLY A 142 -15.48 -3.81 10.31
N LEU A 143 -16.17 -3.52 9.20
CA LEU A 143 -15.65 -2.61 8.17
C LEU A 143 -15.48 -1.19 8.70
N ALA A 144 -16.44 -0.68 9.46
CA ALA A 144 -16.34 0.63 10.10
C ALA A 144 -15.18 0.69 11.11
N SER A 145 -14.98 -0.38 11.90
CA SER A 145 -13.85 -0.47 12.84
C SER A 145 -12.49 -0.44 12.12
N VAL A 146 -12.36 -1.17 11.04
CA VAL A 146 -11.12 -1.13 10.23
C VAL A 146 -10.92 0.25 9.59
N GLY A 147 -11.98 0.87 9.09
CA GLY A 147 -11.92 2.24 8.55
C GLY A 147 -11.43 3.24 9.60
N ALA A 148 -11.94 3.14 10.85
CA ALA A 148 -11.49 3.99 11.96
C ALA A 148 -9.99 3.77 12.27
N ARG A 149 -9.54 2.51 12.33
CA ARG A 149 -8.11 2.20 12.53
C ARG A 149 -7.24 2.78 11.40
N TYR A 150 -7.71 2.71 10.17
CA TYR A 150 -6.98 3.26 9.02
C TYR A 150 -6.88 4.79 9.11
N ARG A 151 -7.98 5.48 9.51
CA ARG A 151 -7.97 6.92 9.77
C ARG A 151 -6.96 7.30 10.85
N THR A 152 -6.97 6.61 12.00
CA THR A 152 -6.01 6.82 13.09
C THR A 152 -4.58 6.63 12.60
N LEU A 153 -4.31 5.56 11.87
CA LEU A 153 -2.99 5.25 11.31
C LEU A 153 -2.45 6.40 10.44
N LEU A 154 -3.30 7.06 9.66
CA LEU A 154 -2.88 8.18 8.81
C LEU A 154 -2.83 9.51 9.57
N ALA A 155 -3.79 9.76 10.49
CA ALA A 155 -3.94 11.04 11.18
C ALA A 155 -2.85 11.28 12.25
N GLU A 156 -2.43 10.25 12.96
CA GLU A 156 -1.48 10.38 14.08
C GLU A 156 -0.04 10.60 13.64
N GLY A 157 0.22 10.63 12.32
CA GLY A 157 1.59 10.62 11.84
C GLY A 157 2.40 9.43 12.40
N SER A 158 1.69 8.42 12.91
CA SER A 158 2.21 7.17 13.47
C SER A 158 3.10 6.42 12.49
N LEU A 159 3.15 6.93 11.30
CA LEU A 159 4.06 6.58 10.23
C LEU A 159 5.42 7.23 10.39
N LEU A 160 5.56 8.19 11.30
CA LEU A 160 6.82 8.79 11.63
C LEU A 160 7.51 7.95 12.70
N ALA A 161 8.38 7.07 12.21
CA ALA A 161 9.54 6.59 12.91
C ALA A 161 9.31 6.15 14.36
N THR A 162 9.06 4.91 14.56
CA THR A 162 9.77 4.24 15.66
C THR A 162 11.21 4.03 15.18
N ALA A 163 12.07 4.87 15.69
CA ALA A 163 13.51 4.75 15.60
C ALA A 163 13.99 3.38 16.06
#